data_0049114196910b18da89fd6c1e9ea798
#
_entry.id   0049114196910b18da89fd6c1e9ea798
#
_cell.length_a   1.000
_cell.length_b   1.000
_cell.length_c   1.000
_cell.angle_alpha   90.00
_cell.angle_beta   90.00
_cell.angle_gamma   90.00
#
_symmetry.space_group_name_H-M   'P 1'
#
loop_
_entity.id
_entity.type
_entity.pdbx_description
1 polymer ?
#
loop_
_entity_poly.entity_id
_entity_poly.type
_entity_poly.pdbx_seq_one_letter_code
_entity_poly.pdbx_strand_id
1 'polypeptide(L)'
;MHELQGVEQPLAVHSALNLGLDIRIPAEYIADDQQRLRAYKRVADTRGGEDSETIRAEFADRFGPLPEAVETLVRFALLKVEAQKIGVEAVDRRGSGVNIKFHPGAKIDPARLMKLVSSQEGAQFTPAGVLRLPLPAHAEKPSVVIEFVKGALASLAGE
;
A
#
# COMPACT_ATOMS: atom_id res chain seq x y z
N MET A 1 -12.91 4.00 -28.97
CA MET A 1 -12.40 3.89 -28.67
C MET A 1 -12.11 3.89 -28.27
N HIS A 2 -12.03 3.49 -28.20
CA HIS A 2 -11.40 3.25 -27.72
C HIS A 2 -11.19 2.82 -27.62
N GLU A 3 -11.29 2.49 -27.76
CA GLU A 3 -10.82 2.02 -27.59
C GLU A 3 -10.39 1.75 -27.45
N LEU A 4 -10.61 1.57 -27.80
CA LEU A 4 -9.90 1.33 -27.55
C LEU A 4 -9.42 1.23 -27.56
N GLN A 5 -9.79 0.98 -27.80
CA GLN A 5 -9.09 0.87 -27.66
C GLN A 5 -8.25 0.57 -27.55
N GLY A 6 -8.76 0.34 -28.35
CA GLY A 6 -7.87 -0.66 -28.45
C GLY A 6 -6.66 -0.64 -27.63
N VAL A 7 -6.43 0.30 -27.11
CA VAL A 7 -5.34 0.37 -26.23
C VAL A 7 -5.53 -0.65 -25.15
N GLU A 8 -4.56 -1.51 -24.97
CA GLU A 8 -4.58 -2.36 -23.87
C GLU A 8 -4.45 -1.58 -22.63
N GLN A 9 -5.53 -1.42 -21.94
CA GLN A 9 -5.52 -0.79 -20.63
C GLN A 9 -4.83 -1.72 -19.68
N PRO A 10 -3.91 -1.23 -18.87
CA PRO A 10 -3.45 -2.04 -17.76
C PRO A 10 -4.64 -2.36 -16.89
N LEU A 11 -4.57 -3.45 -16.17
CA LEU A 11 -5.63 -3.87 -15.29
C LEU A 11 -5.98 -2.72 -14.36
N ALA A 12 -7.21 -2.23 -14.46
CA ALA A 12 -7.63 -1.08 -13.67
C ALA A 12 -8.08 -1.54 -12.29
N VAL A 13 -7.11 -1.86 -11.46
CA VAL A 13 -7.37 -2.31 -10.11
C VAL A 13 -7.24 -1.15 -9.15
N HIS A 14 -8.27 -0.93 -8.36
CA HIS A 14 -8.24 0.04 -7.29
C HIS A 14 -8.10 -0.74 -5.99
N SER A 15 -6.92 -0.77 -5.45
CA SER A 15 -6.66 -1.50 -4.23
C SER A 15 -7.24 -0.78 -3.02
N ALA A 16 -7.95 -1.50 -2.19
CA ALA A 16 -8.47 -0.98 -0.93
C ALA A 16 -7.61 -1.49 0.20
N LEU A 17 -6.97 -0.59 0.93
CA LEU A 17 -6.12 -0.96 2.05
C LEU A 17 -6.86 -0.65 3.34
N ASN A 18 -7.50 -1.65 3.91
CA ASN A 18 -8.30 -1.51 5.14
C ASN A 18 -7.51 -2.05 6.32
N LEU A 19 -6.48 -1.32 6.70
CA LEU A 19 -5.53 -1.77 7.71
C LEU A 19 -5.79 -1.18 9.09
N GLY A 20 -6.81 -0.32 9.21
CA GLY A 20 -7.17 0.27 10.48
C GLY A 20 -6.12 1.21 11.04
N LEU A 21 -5.34 1.83 10.17
CA LEU A 21 -4.27 2.72 10.59
C LEU A 21 -4.78 4.15 10.63
N ASP A 22 -4.44 4.84 11.72
CA ASP A 22 -4.80 6.24 11.88
C ASP A 22 -3.54 7.07 11.66
N ILE A 23 -3.36 7.50 10.42
CA ILE A 23 -2.17 8.25 10.03
C ILE A 23 -2.62 9.66 9.68
N ARG A 24 -2.16 10.65 10.46
CA ARG A 24 -2.59 12.03 10.30
C ARG A 24 -1.42 12.96 10.12
N ILE A 25 -1.63 13.98 9.29
CA ILE A 25 -0.68 15.08 9.18
C ILE A 25 -0.87 15.96 10.42
N PRO A 26 0.19 16.13 11.23
CA PRO A 26 0.04 16.93 12.46
C PRO A 26 -0.32 18.39 12.14
N ALA A 27 -1.19 18.98 12.96
CA ALA A 27 -1.54 20.39 12.82
C ALA A 27 -0.33 21.28 13.07
N GLU A 28 0.63 20.80 13.87
CA GLU A 28 1.86 21.55 14.09
C GLU A 28 2.71 21.65 12.84
N TYR A 29 2.57 20.69 11.93
CA TYR A 29 3.33 20.69 10.70
C TYR A 29 2.64 21.52 9.62
N ILE A 30 1.32 21.33 9.44
CA ILE A 30 0.51 22.13 8.51
C ILE A 30 -0.71 22.60 9.28
N ALA A 31 -0.65 23.87 9.74
CA ALA A 31 -1.68 24.39 10.62
C ALA A 31 -2.99 24.72 9.91
N ASP A 32 -2.91 25.17 8.67
CA ASP A 32 -4.09 25.56 7.92
C ASP A 32 -4.86 24.35 7.42
N ASP A 33 -6.15 24.28 7.73
CA ASP A 33 -6.99 23.15 7.37
C ASP A 33 -7.04 22.91 5.86
N GLN A 34 -7.12 23.98 5.08
CA GLN A 34 -7.19 23.85 3.62
C GLN A 34 -5.87 23.31 3.06
N GLN A 35 -4.76 23.83 3.56
CA GLN A 35 -3.46 23.34 3.11
C GLN A 35 -3.25 21.91 3.51
N ARG A 36 -3.71 21.53 4.72
CA ARG A 36 -3.57 20.14 5.17
C ARG A 36 -4.39 19.21 4.29
N LEU A 37 -5.60 19.63 3.91
CA LEU A 37 -6.43 18.83 3.01
C LEU A 37 -5.76 18.65 1.65
N ARG A 38 -5.19 19.73 1.11
CA ARG A 38 -4.47 19.62 -0.16
C ARG A 38 -3.26 18.70 -0.06
N ALA A 39 -2.59 18.72 1.09
CA ALA A 39 -1.44 17.84 1.31
C ALA A 39 -1.88 16.38 1.31
N TYR A 40 -2.99 16.06 1.98
CA TYR A 40 -3.53 14.69 1.94
C TYR A 40 -3.82 14.26 0.51
N LYS A 41 -4.46 15.14 -0.27
CA LYS A 41 -4.78 14.80 -1.66
C LYS A 41 -3.53 14.63 -2.50
N ARG A 42 -2.53 15.47 -2.27
CA ARG A 42 -1.27 15.38 -3.00
C ARG A 42 -0.59 14.02 -2.75
N VAL A 43 -0.57 13.59 -1.48
CA VAL A 43 0.01 12.30 -1.13
C VAL A 43 -0.80 11.17 -1.72
N ALA A 44 -2.14 11.27 -1.63
CA ALA A 44 -3.02 10.21 -2.13
C ALA A 44 -2.89 10.02 -3.65
N ASP A 45 -2.49 11.06 -4.37
CA ASP A 45 -2.35 11.01 -5.82
C ASP A 45 -0.97 10.54 -6.27
N THR A 46 -0.14 10.09 -5.35
CA THR A 46 1.21 9.65 -5.69
C THR A 46 1.16 8.46 -6.65
N ARG A 47 2.07 8.44 -7.61
CA ARG A 47 2.09 7.43 -8.66
C ARG A 47 3.23 6.43 -8.55
N GLY A 48 4.12 6.65 -7.61
CA GLY A 48 5.25 5.75 -7.42
C GLY A 48 6.39 6.42 -6.68
N GLY A 49 7.52 5.72 -6.62
CA GLY A 49 8.66 6.19 -5.84
C GLY A 49 9.21 7.53 -6.25
N GLU A 50 9.30 7.78 -7.57
CA GLU A 50 9.83 9.03 -8.07
C GLU A 50 8.93 10.20 -7.67
N ASP A 51 7.62 10.00 -7.82
CA ASP A 51 6.66 11.02 -7.44
C ASP A 51 6.68 11.26 -5.94
N SER A 52 6.87 10.21 -5.14
CA SER A 52 6.94 10.36 -3.70
C SER A 52 8.17 11.15 -3.26
N GLU A 53 9.29 11.01 -3.96
CA GLU A 53 10.47 11.82 -3.65
C GLU A 53 10.21 13.29 -3.94
N THR A 54 9.48 13.56 -5.03
CA THR A 54 9.09 14.93 -5.35
C THR A 54 8.19 15.51 -4.25
N ILE A 55 7.25 14.70 -3.75
CA ILE A 55 6.37 15.13 -2.66
C ILE A 55 7.16 15.43 -1.41
N ARG A 56 8.11 14.56 -1.05
CA ARG A 56 8.94 14.79 0.13
C ARG A 56 9.73 16.09 0.02
N ALA A 57 10.34 16.33 -1.14
CA ALA A 57 11.10 17.55 -1.36
C ALA A 57 10.21 18.78 -1.29
N GLU A 58 9.03 18.70 -1.88
CA GLU A 58 8.07 19.81 -1.88
C GLU A 58 7.62 20.13 -0.46
N PHE A 59 7.29 19.11 0.32
CA PHE A 59 6.85 19.33 1.70
C PHE A 59 7.99 19.85 2.57
N ALA A 60 9.19 19.32 2.41
CA ALA A 60 10.34 19.79 3.17
C ALA A 60 10.62 21.27 2.89
N ASP A 61 10.46 21.66 1.63
CA ASP A 61 10.71 23.05 1.22
C ASP A 61 9.65 23.99 1.79
N ARG A 62 8.38 23.56 1.79
CA ARG A 62 7.28 24.45 2.19
C ARG A 62 7.00 24.42 3.69
N PHE A 63 7.18 23.29 4.33
CA PHE A 63 6.74 23.10 5.72
C PHE A 63 7.85 22.65 6.66
N GLY A 64 9.04 22.38 6.14
CA GLY A 64 10.16 21.92 6.95
C GLY A 64 10.32 20.42 6.94
N PRO A 65 11.25 19.89 7.72
CA PRO A 65 11.50 18.44 7.74
C PRO A 65 10.24 17.66 8.05
N LEU A 66 10.05 16.56 7.33
CA LEU A 66 8.83 15.75 7.48
C LEU A 66 8.82 15.02 8.81
N PRO A 67 7.73 15.15 9.60
CA PRO A 67 7.59 14.32 10.78
C PRO A 67 7.35 12.87 10.40
N GLU A 68 7.54 11.98 11.34
CA GLU A 68 7.37 10.55 11.10
C GLU A 68 5.98 10.23 10.57
N ALA A 69 4.95 10.88 11.10
CA ALA A 69 3.58 10.64 10.65
C ALA A 69 3.41 10.93 9.17
N VAL A 70 4.06 11.98 8.67
CA VAL A 70 3.95 12.34 7.25
C VAL A 70 4.73 11.35 6.40
N GLU A 71 5.91 10.93 6.86
CA GLU A 71 6.66 9.89 6.16
C GLU A 71 5.86 8.59 6.07
N THR A 72 5.20 8.24 7.16
CA THR A 72 4.37 7.03 7.18
C THR A 72 3.21 7.14 6.21
N LEU A 73 2.61 8.34 6.12
CA LEU A 73 1.52 8.57 5.17
C LEU A 73 1.99 8.40 3.73
N VAL A 74 3.17 8.88 3.41
CA VAL A 74 3.74 8.73 2.07
C VAL A 74 3.99 7.25 1.77
N ARG A 75 4.53 6.52 2.75
CA ARG A 75 4.76 5.08 2.58
C ARG A 75 3.46 4.31 2.39
N PHE A 76 2.41 4.71 3.09
CA PHE A 76 1.11 4.09 2.92
C PHE A 76 0.58 4.30 1.49
N ALA A 77 0.73 5.50 0.96
CA ALA A 77 0.32 5.78 -0.42
C ALA A 77 1.12 4.95 -1.42
N LEU A 78 2.42 4.79 -1.17
CA LEU A 78 3.25 3.94 -2.02
C LEU A 78 2.83 2.48 -1.95
N LEU A 79 2.44 2.02 -0.78
CA LEU A 79 1.96 0.65 -0.61
C LEU A 79 0.75 0.41 -1.50
N LYS A 80 -0.15 1.36 -1.57
CA LYS A 80 -1.32 1.25 -2.44
C LYS A 80 -0.91 1.14 -3.90
N VAL A 81 0.08 1.92 -4.33
CA VAL A 81 0.59 1.86 -5.69
C VAL A 81 1.15 0.46 -5.99
N GLU A 82 1.93 -0.07 -5.06
CA GLU A 82 2.51 -1.42 -5.24
C GLU A 82 1.43 -2.48 -5.31
N ALA A 83 0.41 -2.37 -4.46
CA ALA A 83 -0.70 -3.32 -4.47
C ALA A 83 -1.44 -3.29 -5.81
N GLN A 84 -1.67 -2.11 -6.34
CA GLN A 84 -2.35 -1.97 -7.61
C GLN A 84 -1.56 -2.58 -8.76
N LYS A 85 -0.23 -2.44 -8.73
CA LYS A 85 0.62 -2.97 -9.79
C LYS A 85 0.53 -4.47 -9.92
N ILE A 86 0.41 -5.18 -8.82
CA ILE A 86 0.37 -6.64 -8.87
C ILE A 86 -1.04 -7.20 -8.88
N GLY A 87 -2.05 -6.33 -8.89
CA GLY A 87 -3.42 -6.77 -9.01
C GLY A 87 -4.09 -7.14 -7.70
N VAL A 88 -3.67 -6.53 -6.60
CA VAL A 88 -4.32 -6.74 -5.32
C VAL A 88 -5.61 -5.92 -5.28
N GLU A 89 -6.72 -6.59 -5.00
CA GLU A 89 -8.01 -5.92 -4.90
C GLU A 89 -8.20 -5.28 -3.54
N ALA A 90 -7.79 -5.99 -2.48
CA ALA A 90 -7.97 -5.50 -1.12
C ALA A 90 -6.97 -6.14 -0.18
N VAL A 91 -6.57 -5.37 0.83
CA VAL A 91 -5.81 -5.88 1.96
C VAL A 91 -6.60 -5.49 3.19
N ASP A 92 -7.12 -6.48 3.91
CA ASP A 92 -7.95 -6.25 5.08
C ASP A 92 -7.30 -6.80 6.32
N ARG A 93 -7.18 -5.97 7.33
CA ARG A 93 -6.69 -6.43 8.62
C ARG A 93 -7.84 -7.12 9.35
N ARG A 94 -7.61 -8.35 9.77
CA ARG A 94 -8.61 -9.14 10.49
C ARG A 94 -7.95 -9.79 11.69
N GLY A 95 -8.29 -9.33 12.87
CA GLY A 95 -7.71 -9.85 14.09
C GLY A 95 -6.20 -9.67 14.09
N SER A 96 -5.46 -10.77 14.25
CA SER A 96 -4.00 -10.73 14.31
C SER A 96 -3.34 -10.95 12.96
N GLY A 97 -4.08 -10.87 11.87
CA GLY A 97 -3.52 -11.08 10.54
C GLY A 97 -4.09 -10.15 9.50
N VAL A 98 -3.62 -10.31 8.27
CA VAL A 98 -4.15 -9.58 7.12
C VAL A 98 -4.58 -10.56 6.06
N ASN A 99 -5.65 -10.21 5.36
CA ASN A 99 -6.15 -10.97 4.22
C ASN A 99 -5.86 -10.17 2.96
N ILE A 100 -5.13 -10.76 2.03
CA ILE A 100 -4.80 -10.12 0.76
C ILE A 100 -5.62 -10.80 -0.31
N LYS A 101 -6.55 -10.07 -0.90
CA LYS A 101 -7.42 -10.59 -1.93
C LYS A 101 -6.94 -10.09 -3.29
N PHE A 102 -6.79 -11.01 -4.23
CA PHE A 102 -6.30 -10.66 -5.55
C PHE A 102 -7.44 -10.50 -6.54
N HIS A 103 -7.28 -9.54 -7.45
CA HIS A 103 -8.21 -9.39 -8.56
C HIS A 103 -8.13 -10.66 -9.43
N PRO A 104 -9.26 -11.14 -10.00
CA PRO A 104 -9.22 -12.36 -10.81
C PRO A 104 -8.23 -12.31 -11.95
N GLY A 105 -7.94 -11.13 -12.48
CA GLY A 105 -6.97 -10.99 -13.56
C GLY A 105 -5.54 -10.78 -13.11
N ALA A 106 -5.28 -10.86 -11.81
CA ALA A 106 -3.93 -10.64 -11.30
C ALA A 106 -3.00 -11.75 -11.78
N LYS A 107 -1.77 -11.34 -12.12
CA LYS A 107 -0.77 -12.30 -12.59
C LYS A 107 0.24 -12.53 -11.49
N ILE A 108 -0.07 -13.49 -10.63
CA ILE A 108 0.80 -13.84 -9.52
C ILE A 108 1.51 -15.14 -9.86
N ASP A 109 2.83 -15.15 -9.69
CA ASP A 109 3.61 -16.36 -9.93
C ASP A 109 3.27 -17.38 -8.83
N PRO A 110 2.69 -18.54 -9.19
CA PRO A 110 2.32 -19.55 -8.18
C PRO A 110 3.51 -20.00 -7.35
N ALA A 111 4.69 -20.07 -7.92
CA ALA A 111 5.87 -20.51 -7.17
C ALA A 111 6.24 -19.52 -6.09
N ARG A 112 6.13 -18.23 -6.38
CA ARG A 112 6.42 -17.19 -5.38
C ARG A 112 5.37 -17.20 -4.29
N LEU A 113 4.10 -17.39 -4.66
CA LEU A 113 3.02 -17.47 -3.69
C LEU A 113 3.23 -18.64 -2.75
N MET A 114 3.53 -19.81 -3.29
CA MET A 114 3.76 -20.99 -2.48
C MET A 114 4.98 -20.83 -1.57
N LYS A 115 6.03 -20.17 -2.07
CA LYS A 115 7.20 -19.91 -1.26
C LYS A 115 6.86 -19.01 -0.08
N LEU A 116 6.07 -17.97 -0.32
CA LEU A 116 5.66 -17.07 0.74
C LEU A 116 4.82 -17.82 1.78
N VAL A 117 3.86 -18.62 1.33
CA VAL A 117 2.99 -19.37 2.23
C VAL A 117 3.80 -20.34 3.07
N SER A 118 4.78 -21.04 2.48
CA SER A 118 5.55 -22.00 3.23
C SER A 118 6.62 -21.37 4.12
N SER A 119 7.01 -20.13 3.85
CA SER A 119 8.05 -19.47 4.65
C SER A 119 7.50 -18.78 5.89
N GLN A 120 6.19 -18.65 6.02
CA GLN A 120 5.61 -17.98 7.17
C GLN A 120 4.64 -18.92 7.88
N GLU A 121 4.93 -19.17 9.15
CA GLU A 121 4.08 -20.02 9.96
C GLU A 121 2.70 -19.38 10.09
N GLY A 122 1.67 -20.17 9.84
CA GLY A 122 0.30 -19.68 9.92
C GLY A 122 -0.22 -19.05 8.65
N ALA A 123 0.61 -18.92 7.63
CA ALA A 123 0.15 -18.38 6.35
C ALA A 123 -0.71 -19.40 5.62
N GLN A 124 -1.76 -18.91 4.95
CA GLN A 124 -2.69 -19.76 4.22
C GLN A 124 -3.12 -19.07 2.94
N PHE A 125 -3.38 -19.88 1.92
CA PHE A 125 -3.96 -19.36 0.68
C PHE A 125 -5.24 -20.16 0.42
N THR A 126 -6.36 -19.46 0.32
CA THR A 126 -7.65 -20.11 0.17
C THR A 126 -8.03 -20.31 -1.29
N PRO A 127 -8.91 -21.27 -1.59
CA PRO A 127 -9.39 -21.46 -2.97
C PRO A 127 -10.10 -20.22 -3.53
N ALA A 128 -10.59 -19.35 -2.66
CA ALA A 128 -11.23 -18.12 -3.11
C ALA A 128 -10.24 -17.04 -3.54
N GLY A 129 -8.93 -17.33 -3.48
CA GLY A 129 -7.92 -16.36 -3.91
C GLY A 129 -7.52 -15.37 -2.84
N VAL A 130 -7.62 -15.77 -1.58
CA VAL A 130 -7.25 -14.89 -0.47
C VAL A 130 -6.01 -15.45 0.22
N LEU A 131 -4.98 -14.62 0.32
CA LEU A 131 -3.77 -14.96 1.04
C LEU A 131 -3.88 -14.38 2.45
N ARG A 132 -3.82 -15.24 3.46
CA ARG A 132 -3.87 -14.79 4.84
C ARG A 132 -2.49 -14.92 5.47
N LEU A 133 -2.02 -13.82 6.04
CA LEU A 133 -0.72 -13.79 6.69
C LEU A 133 -0.88 -13.28 8.12
N PRO A 134 -0.28 -13.96 9.11
CA PRO A 134 -0.26 -13.44 10.48
C PRO A 134 0.61 -12.19 10.53
N LEU A 135 0.17 -11.19 11.30
CA LEU A 135 0.95 -9.97 11.47
C LEU A 135 2.10 -10.21 12.46
N PRO A 136 3.20 -9.49 12.31
CA PRO A 136 4.32 -9.61 13.23
C PRO A 136 4.05 -8.92 14.55
N ALA A 137 4.98 -9.05 15.48
CA ALA A 137 4.92 -8.33 16.75
C ALA A 137 4.91 -6.82 16.49
N HIS A 138 4.32 -6.08 17.40
CA HIS A 138 4.23 -4.61 17.35
C HIS A 138 3.42 -4.10 16.18
N ALA A 139 2.43 -4.89 15.74
CA ALA A 139 1.55 -4.49 14.64
C ALA A 139 0.57 -3.38 15.04
N GLU A 140 0.64 -2.89 16.26
CA GLU A 140 -0.08 -1.69 16.64
C GLU A 140 0.55 -0.44 16.03
N LYS A 141 1.81 -0.52 15.59
CA LYS A 141 2.49 0.60 14.97
C LYS A 141 2.21 0.60 13.45
N PRO A 142 1.72 1.72 12.91
CA PRO A 142 1.44 1.78 11.47
C PRO A 142 2.62 1.42 10.60
N SER A 143 3.83 1.86 10.95
CA SER A 143 5.01 1.55 10.15
C SER A 143 5.29 0.06 10.09
N VAL A 144 5.04 -0.67 11.17
CA VAL A 144 5.26 -2.12 11.19
C VAL A 144 4.33 -2.81 10.22
N VAL A 145 3.04 -2.44 10.24
CA VAL A 145 2.05 -3.05 9.35
C VAL A 145 2.39 -2.73 7.89
N ILE A 146 2.71 -1.48 7.61
CA ILE A 146 3.03 -1.06 6.24
C ILE A 146 4.24 -1.82 5.70
N GLU A 147 5.31 -1.90 6.50
CA GLU A 147 6.51 -2.60 6.06
C GLU A 147 6.27 -4.10 5.89
N PHE A 148 5.44 -4.68 6.75
CA PHE A 148 5.11 -6.10 6.63
C PHE A 148 4.38 -6.39 5.32
N VAL A 149 3.32 -5.60 5.03
CA VAL A 149 2.55 -5.78 3.81
C VAL A 149 3.42 -5.49 2.58
N LYS A 150 4.24 -4.45 2.66
CA LYS A 150 5.15 -4.12 1.58
C LYS A 150 6.09 -5.28 1.26
N GLY A 151 6.64 -5.91 2.29
CA GLY A 151 7.52 -7.06 2.10
C GLY A 151 6.82 -8.23 1.44
N ALA A 152 5.57 -8.49 1.86
CA ALA A 152 4.78 -9.56 1.26
C ALA A 152 4.51 -9.29 -0.22
N LEU A 153 4.11 -8.06 -0.55
CA LEU A 153 3.85 -7.70 -1.94
C LEU A 153 5.12 -7.77 -2.79
N ALA A 154 6.25 -7.36 -2.25
CA ALA A 154 7.52 -7.43 -2.96
C ALA A 154 7.90 -8.87 -3.25
N SER A 155 7.65 -9.77 -2.30
CA SER A 155 7.92 -11.19 -2.50
C SER A 155 7.10 -11.75 -3.66
N LEU A 156 5.84 -11.32 -3.76
CA LEU A 156 4.97 -11.79 -4.83
C LEU A 156 5.31 -11.16 -6.17
N ALA A 157 5.83 -9.95 -6.16
CA ALA A 157 6.17 -9.24 -7.39
C ALA A 157 7.54 -9.66 -7.95
N GLY A 158 8.33 -10.39 -7.19
CA GLY A 158 9.63 -10.82 -7.68
C GLY A 158 10.74 -9.82 -7.43
N GLU A 159 10.54 -8.95 -6.49
CA GLU A 159 11.55 -7.93 -6.16
C GLU A 159 12.24 -8.20 -4.84
#